data_1bf2c2984c33b81941c8fde2959e1005
#
_entry.id   1bf2c2984c33b81941c8fde2959e1005
#
_cell.length_a   1.000
_cell.length_b   1.000
_cell.length_c   1.000
_cell.angle_alpha   90.00
_cell.angle_beta   90.00
_cell.angle_gamma   90.00
#
_symmetry.space_group_name_H-M   'P 1'
#
loop_
_entity.id
_entity.type
_entity.pdbx_description
1 polymer ?
#
loop_
_entity_poly.entity_id
_entity_poly.type
_entity_poly.pdbx_seq_one_letter_code
_entity_poly.pdbx_strand_id
1 'polypeptide(L)'
;MSSKISVIVPIYNTAKYLENCLNSIVNQTHRELEIILVDDGSTDESGKIADTYAKKDQRIKVIHQKNAGQSAARNHGLKSVTGDYVSFIDSDDFIKPDYYEKLLHAYDNNTSLSVCGVHYKRLRTKTAEDVYIKPLRSRKKNETKKAYILYLLAIDGRMYSSVNKLYQAKFAKECHFDESLNFAEDTKFVLDYLNLADGEPRFVLEALYIYNFGTETSTIRSAATKWENWQKQYQDLKTWLGPRPTMKEKFWLHTVRTRWRVSYIRSKRRAKQ
;
A
#
# COMPACT_ATOMS: atom_id res chain seq x y z
N MET A 1 19.96 7.44 -17.10
CA MET A 1 19.68 6.01 -16.90
C MET A 1 18.23 5.89 -16.47
N SER A 2 17.49 4.91 -16.96
CA SER A 2 16.11 4.66 -16.53
C SER A 2 16.13 4.12 -15.09
N SER A 3 15.29 4.66 -14.19
CA SER A 3 15.22 4.22 -12.80
C SER A 3 14.59 2.82 -12.70
N LYS A 4 15.25 1.91 -12.02
CA LYS A 4 14.76 0.54 -11.81
C LYS A 4 13.74 0.48 -10.66
N ILE A 5 12.61 -0.19 -10.87
CA ILE A 5 11.56 -0.37 -9.86
C ILE A 5 11.49 -1.84 -9.45
N SER A 6 11.60 -2.12 -8.15
CA SER A 6 11.31 -3.43 -7.57
C SER A 6 9.84 -3.51 -7.16
N VAL A 7 9.11 -4.42 -7.79
CA VAL A 7 7.68 -4.66 -7.56
C VAL A 7 7.55 -5.90 -6.67
N ILE A 8 7.04 -5.74 -5.46
CA ILE A 8 6.83 -6.83 -4.50
C ILE A 8 5.37 -7.25 -4.54
N VAL A 9 5.13 -8.53 -4.81
CA VAL A 9 3.79 -9.13 -4.85
C VAL A 9 3.72 -10.26 -3.83
N PRO A 10 3.10 -10.06 -2.66
CA PRO A 10 2.82 -11.14 -1.73
C PRO A 10 1.67 -12.01 -2.28
N ILE A 11 1.85 -13.32 -2.28
CA ILE A 11 0.93 -14.29 -2.87
C ILE A 11 0.52 -15.30 -1.81
N TYR A 12 -0.80 -15.48 -1.60
CA TYR A 12 -1.35 -16.57 -0.80
C TYR A 12 -2.76 -16.91 -1.25
N ASN A 13 -2.93 -18.08 -1.87
CA ASN A 13 -4.21 -18.62 -2.34
C ASN A 13 -5.02 -17.64 -3.21
N THR A 14 -4.37 -17.06 -4.21
CA THR A 14 -4.96 -16.06 -5.13
C THR A 14 -4.96 -16.52 -6.59
N ALA A 15 -4.86 -17.82 -6.89
CA ALA A 15 -4.76 -18.38 -8.24
C ALA A 15 -5.79 -17.79 -9.21
N LYS A 16 -7.01 -17.55 -8.74
CA LYS A 16 -8.13 -16.99 -9.54
C LYS A 16 -7.84 -15.57 -10.09
N TYR A 17 -6.99 -14.80 -9.44
CA TYR A 17 -6.73 -13.39 -9.76
C TYR A 17 -5.30 -13.14 -10.23
N LEU A 18 -4.38 -14.02 -9.85
CA LEU A 18 -2.93 -13.82 -9.95
C LEU A 18 -2.47 -13.58 -11.40
N GLU A 19 -3.00 -14.31 -12.38
CA GLU A 19 -2.62 -14.10 -13.79
C GLU A 19 -2.95 -12.68 -14.27
N ASN A 20 -4.12 -12.13 -13.87
CA ASN A 20 -4.50 -10.78 -14.22
C ASN A 20 -3.59 -9.74 -13.57
N CYS A 21 -3.22 -9.96 -12.29
CA CYS A 21 -2.25 -9.15 -11.57
C CYS A 21 -0.90 -9.14 -12.29
N LEU A 22 -0.32 -10.31 -12.54
CA LEU A 22 1.00 -10.44 -13.17
C LEU A 22 1.01 -9.88 -14.59
N ASN A 23 -0.03 -10.13 -15.39
CA ASN A 23 -0.17 -9.54 -16.73
C ASN A 23 -0.16 -8.01 -16.67
N SER A 24 -0.79 -7.41 -15.68
CA SER A 24 -0.80 -5.95 -15.52
C SER A 24 0.58 -5.37 -15.18
N ILE A 25 1.43 -6.14 -14.50
CA ILE A 25 2.79 -5.74 -14.11
C ILE A 25 3.78 -5.95 -15.26
N VAL A 26 3.78 -7.12 -15.91
CA VAL A 26 4.76 -7.43 -16.97
C VAL A 26 4.55 -6.57 -18.22
N ASN A 27 3.33 -6.09 -18.44
CA ASN A 27 2.94 -5.25 -19.59
C ASN A 27 3.00 -3.73 -19.32
N GLN A 28 3.63 -3.29 -18.23
CA GLN A 28 3.80 -1.86 -17.96
C GLN A 28 4.60 -1.15 -19.06
N THR A 29 4.29 0.13 -19.33
CA THR A 29 5.05 0.97 -20.28
C THR A 29 6.48 1.19 -19.82
N HIS A 30 6.69 1.38 -18.52
CA HIS A 30 8.01 1.40 -17.91
C HIS A 30 8.58 -0.03 -17.84
N ARG A 31 9.72 -0.28 -18.51
CA ARG A 31 10.27 -1.64 -18.69
C ARG A 31 11.32 -2.05 -17.66
N GLU A 32 11.98 -1.10 -17.02
CA GLU A 32 13.04 -1.34 -16.02
C GLU A 32 12.44 -1.80 -14.68
N LEU A 33 11.94 -3.03 -14.67
CA LEU A 33 11.30 -3.66 -13.53
C LEU A 33 12.11 -4.84 -13.02
N GLU A 34 12.11 -5.03 -11.71
CA GLU A 34 12.40 -6.26 -10.99
C GLU A 34 11.13 -6.69 -10.28
N ILE A 35 10.61 -7.87 -10.58
CA ILE A 35 9.33 -8.36 -10.05
C ILE A 35 9.61 -9.48 -9.06
N ILE A 36 9.32 -9.24 -7.79
CA ILE A 36 9.60 -10.14 -6.68
C ILE A 36 8.28 -10.73 -6.21
N LEU A 37 8.00 -11.97 -6.61
CA LEU A 37 6.83 -12.73 -6.21
C LEU A 37 7.17 -13.52 -4.94
N VAL A 38 6.43 -13.29 -3.86
CA VAL A 38 6.65 -14.01 -2.61
C VAL A 38 5.43 -14.88 -2.32
N ASP A 39 5.54 -16.17 -2.65
CA ASP A 39 4.51 -17.17 -2.36
C ASP A 39 4.61 -17.59 -0.88
N ASP A 40 3.66 -17.16 -0.09
CA ASP A 40 3.56 -17.38 1.35
C ASP A 40 2.90 -18.75 1.67
N GLY A 41 3.38 -19.81 1.02
CA GLY A 41 2.93 -21.17 1.25
C GLY A 41 1.52 -21.44 0.72
N SER A 42 1.20 -20.99 -0.49
CA SER A 42 -0.10 -21.24 -1.13
C SER A 42 -0.37 -22.75 -1.29
N THR A 43 -1.62 -23.13 -1.07
CA THR A 43 -2.12 -24.51 -1.22
C THR A 43 -2.91 -24.71 -2.50
N ASP A 44 -3.19 -23.62 -3.24
CA ASP A 44 -3.81 -23.63 -4.55
C ASP A 44 -2.75 -23.55 -5.68
N GLU A 45 -3.16 -23.31 -6.92
CA GLU A 45 -2.25 -23.22 -8.06
C GLU A 45 -1.39 -21.93 -8.10
N SER A 46 -1.48 -21.04 -7.12
CA SER A 46 -0.79 -19.74 -7.12
C SER A 46 0.73 -19.88 -7.26
N GLY A 47 1.36 -20.80 -6.52
CA GLY A 47 2.80 -21.04 -6.61
C GLY A 47 3.23 -21.50 -8.00
N LYS A 48 2.47 -22.42 -8.63
CA LYS A 48 2.76 -22.90 -10.00
C LYS A 48 2.58 -21.80 -11.05
N ILE A 49 1.57 -20.92 -10.88
CA ILE A 49 1.38 -19.76 -11.75
C ILE A 49 2.59 -18.84 -11.65
N ALA A 50 3.05 -18.50 -10.43
CA ALA A 50 4.22 -17.66 -10.22
C ALA A 50 5.47 -18.24 -10.90
N ASP A 51 5.75 -19.54 -10.74
CA ASP A 51 6.88 -20.22 -11.36
C ASP A 51 6.79 -20.22 -12.90
N THR A 52 5.57 -20.35 -13.42
CA THR A 52 5.32 -20.32 -14.88
C THR A 52 5.67 -18.94 -15.47
N TYR A 53 5.32 -17.86 -14.77
CA TYR A 53 5.67 -16.50 -15.18
C TYR A 53 7.18 -16.23 -15.09
N ALA A 54 7.84 -16.71 -14.03
CA ALA A 54 9.29 -16.57 -13.88
C ALA A 54 10.07 -17.27 -15.00
N LYS A 55 9.58 -18.41 -15.50
CA LYS A 55 10.19 -19.09 -16.66
C LYS A 55 10.06 -18.31 -17.96
N LYS A 56 9.04 -17.44 -18.09
CA LYS A 56 8.74 -16.66 -19.31
C LYS A 56 9.35 -15.27 -19.30
N ASP A 57 9.62 -14.68 -18.11
CA ASP A 57 10.11 -13.32 -17.97
C ASP A 57 11.26 -13.27 -16.94
N GLN A 58 12.48 -12.99 -17.41
CA GLN A 58 13.70 -12.95 -16.59
C GLN A 58 13.72 -11.83 -15.55
N ARG A 59 12.79 -10.87 -15.62
CA ARG A 59 12.63 -9.83 -14.61
C ARG A 59 11.95 -10.35 -13.34
N ILE A 60 11.34 -11.55 -13.40
CA ILE A 60 10.58 -12.15 -12.30
C ILE A 60 11.47 -13.09 -11.49
N LYS A 61 11.46 -12.87 -10.18
CA LYS A 61 12.04 -13.75 -9.17
C LYS A 61 10.94 -14.27 -8.26
N VAL A 62 10.85 -15.58 -8.08
CA VAL A 62 9.91 -16.21 -7.13
C VAL A 62 10.66 -16.63 -5.86
N ILE A 63 10.03 -16.36 -4.73
CA ILE A 63 10.46 -16.77 -3.41
C ILE A 63 9.31 -17.57 -2.79
N HIS A 64 9.54 -18.86 -2.50
CA HIS A 64 8.58 -19.68 -1.75
C HIS A 64 8.97 -19.69 -0.29
N GLN A 65 8.01 -19.47 0.59
CA GLN A 65 8.21 -19.57 2.03
C GLN A 65 7.06 -20.35 2.70
N LYS A 66 7.30 -20.84 3.91
CA LYS A 66 6.21 -21.34 4.74
C LYS A 66 5.30 -20.18 5.13
N ASN A 67 3.98 -20.41 5.13
CA ASN A 67 3.01 -19.36 5.48
C ASN A 67 3.35 -18.69 6.81
N ALA A 68 3.57 -17.39 6.75
CA ALA A 68 3.90 -16.52 7.88
C ALA A 68 3.12 -15.18 7.83
N GLY A 69 2.22 -15.03 6.87
CA GLY A 69 1.35 -13.86 6.71
C GLY A 69 1.90 -12.79 5.76
N GLN A 70 1.00 -11.93 5.32
CA GLN A 70 1.27 -10.92 4.30
C GLN A 70 2.42 -9.96 4.67
N SER A 71 2.52 -9.57 5.96
CA SER A 71 3.62 -8.74 6.48
C SER A 71 4.97 -9.43 6.30
N ALA A 72 5.07 -10.71 6.65
CA ALA A 72 6.29 -11.50 6.50
C ALA A 72 6.68 -11.65 5.01
N ALA A 73 5.70 -11.89 4.14
CA ALA A 73 5.94 -11.98 2.70
C ALA A 73 6.46 -10.65 2.12
N ARG A 74 5.86 -9.51 2.49
CA ARG A 74 6.35 -8.19 2.07
C ARG A 74 7.75 -7.90 2.61
N ASN A 75 8.03 -8.24 3.86
CA ASN A 75 9.36 -8.10 4.48
C ASN A 75 10.41 -8.94 3.76
N HIS A 76 10.06 -10.17 3.38
CA HIS A 76 10.96 -11.03 2.60
C HIS A 76 11.25 -10.43 1.22
N GLY A 77 10.23 -9.92 0.55
CA GLY A 77 10.38 -9.20 -0.71
C GLY A 77 11.31 -7.99 -0.57
N LEU A 78 11.15 -7.17 0.48
CA LEU A 78 12.00 -5.99 0.75
C LEU A 78 13.49 -6.32 0.86
N LYS A 79 13.84 -7.46 1.46
CA LYS A 79 15.25 -7.92 1.55
C LYS A 79 15.87 -8.21 0.19
N SER A 80 15.06 -8.50 -0.81
CA SER A 80 15.49 -8.86 -2.18
C SER A 80 15.54 -7.67 -3.16
N VAL A 81 15.14 -6.47 -2.72
CA VAL A 81 15.08 -5.26 -3.54
C VAL A 81 16.44 -4.80 -4.00
N THR A 82 16.61 -4.61 -5.31
CA THR A 82 17.81 -4.04 -5.94
C THR A 82 17.54 -2.76 -6.75
N GLY A 83 16.28 -2.41 -6.98
CA GLY A 83 15.88 -1.20 -7.71
C GLY A 83 16.06 0.09 -6.90
N ASP A 84 15.93 1.21 -7.60
CA ASP A 84 15.96 2.56 -7.01
C ASP A 84 14.66 2.89 -6.26
N TYR A 85 13.58 2.25 -6.69
CA TYR A 85 12.23 2.41 -6.14
C TYR A 85 11.60 1.07 -5.80
N VAL A 86 10.62 1.11 -4.88
CA VAL A 86 9.81 -0.05 -4.46
C VAL A 86 8.33 0.25 -4.65
N SER A 87 7.58 -0.73 -5.12
CA SER A 87 6.11 -0.72 -5.15
C SER A 87 5.57 -2.04 -4.62
N PHE A 88 4.46 -1.98 -3.88
CA PHE A 88 3.72 -3.17 -3.44
C PHE A 88 2.44 -3.29 -4.25
N ILE A 89 2.15 -4.49 -4.73
CA ILE A 89 0.92 -4.82 -5.45
C ILE A 89 0.32 -6.07 -4.80
N ASP A 90 -0.93 -6.00 -4.37
CA ASP A 90 -1.62 -7.18 -3.85
C ASP A 90 -1.99 -8.12 -5.00
N SER A 91 -1.82 -9.43 -4.79
CA SER A 91 -1.92 -10.45 -5.86
C SER A 91 -3.35 -10.65 -6.40
N ASP A 92 -4.36 -10.10 -5.74
CA ASP A 92 -5.75 -10.07 -6.20
C ASP A 92 -6.17 -8.74 -6.88
N ASP A 93 -5.24 -7.78 -6.99
CA ASP A 93 -5.41 -6.48 -7.62
C ASP A 93 -4.65 -6.37 -8.96
N PHE A 94 -4.78 -5.25 -9.65
CA PHE A 94 -4.01 -4.96 -10.86
C PHE A 94 -3.85 -3.46 -11.11
N ILE A 95 -2.97 -3.09 -12.04
CA ILE A 95 -2.59 -1.70 -12.31
C ILE A 95 -2.80 -1.34 -13.77
N LYS A 96 -3.02 -0.04 -14.05
CA LYS A 96 -3.11 0.45 -15.43
C LYS A 96 -1.73 0.41 -16.13
N PRO A 97 -1.68 0.33 -17.47
CA PRO A 97 -0.42 0.14 -18.21
C PRO A 97 0.64 1.22 -17.98
N ASP A 98 0.24 2.43 -17.65
CA ASP A 98 1.09 3.61 -17.45
C ASP A 98 1.31 3.98 -15.97
N TYR A 99 1.00 3.03 -15.06
CA TYR A 99 1.07 3.24 -13.61
C TYR A 99 2.47 3.69 -13.14
N TYR A 100 3.51 2.94 -13.49
CA TYR A 100 4.86 3.28 -13.04
C TYR A 100 5.43 4.51 -13.74
N GLU A 101 5.17 4.69 -15.01
CA GLU A 101 5.59 5.87 -15.77
C GLU A 101 5.06 7.16 -15.14
N LYS A 102 3.76 7.19 -14.82
CA LYS A 102 3.11 8.35 -14.20
C LYS A 102 3.57 8.60 -12.76
N LEU A 103 3.76 7.53 -11.98
CA LEU A 103 4.28 7.67 -10.62
C LEU A 103 5.73 8.17 -10.60
N LEU A 104 6.59 7.70 -11.51
CA LEU A 104 7.97 8.20 -11.67
C LEU A 104 7.99 9.65 -12.14
N HIS A 105 7.11 10.03 -13.08
CA HIS A 105 7.04 11.40 -13.57
C HIS A 105 6.66 12.41 -12.48
N ALA A 106 5.97 11.97 -11.44
CA ALA A 106 5.64 12.80 -10.29
C ALA A 106 6.82 13.07 -9.33
N TYR A 107 7.96 12.38 -9.52
CA TYR A 107 9.15 12.59 -8.68
C TYR A 107 9.94 13.82 -9.11
N ASP A 108 10.31 14.63 -8.14
CA ASP A 108 11.32 15.69 -8.21
C ASP A 108 12.30 15.55 -7.03
N ASN A 109 13.26 16.47 -6.90
CA ASN A 109 14.27 16.45 -5.84
C ASN A 109 13.69 16.60 -4.42
N ASN A 110 12.42 17.01 -4.28
CA ASN A 110 11.72 17.18 -3.00
C ASN A 110 10.59 16.18 -2.82
N THR A 111 10.60 15.06 -3.55
CA THR A 111 9.55 14.05 -3.46
C THR A 111 9.95 12.91 -2.56
N SER A 112 9.21 12.70 -1.46
CA SER A 112 9.39 11.55 -0.59
C SER A 112 8.70 10.29 -1.14
N LEU A 113 7.53 10.45 -1.74
CA LEU A 113 6.61 9.37 -2.12
C LEU A 113 5.69 9.87 -3.25
N SER A 114 5.45 9.08 -4.27
CA SER A 114 4.35 9.33 -5.21
C SER A 114 3.17 8.40 -4.97
N VAL A 115 1.96 8.95 -5.11
CA VAL A 115 0.69 8.27 -4.77
C VAL A 115 -0.32 8.51 -5.89
N CYS A 116 -1.00 7.46 -6.36
CA CYS A 116 -2.08 7.60 -7.33
C CYS A 116 -3.47 7.33 -6.75
N GLY A 117 -4.51 7.62 -7.52
CA GLY A 117 -5.89 7.26 -7.23
C GLY A 117 -6.13 5.75 -7.31
N VAL A 118 -7.23 5.31 -6.72
CA VAL A 118 -7.66 3.91 -6.70
C VAL A 118 -9.03 3.80 -7.37
N HIS A 119 -9.14 2.83 -8.26
CA HIS A 119 -10.41 2.41 -8.85
C HIS A 119 -10.93 1.21 -8.07
N TYR A 120 -12.03 1.34 -7.37
CA TYR A 120 -12.67 0.25 -6.62
C TYR A 120 -13.61 -0.53 -7.52
N LYS A 121 -13.23 -1.74 -7.91
CA LYS A 121 -14.04 -2.68 -8.67
C LYS A 121 -14.74 -3.64 -7.71
N ARG A 122 -16.06 -3.50 -7.55
CA ARG A 122 -16.86 -4.35 -6.68
C ARG A 122 -17.29 -5.61 -7.42
N LEU A 123 -16.69 -6.74 -7.11
CA LEU A 123 -16.94 -8.02 -7.81
C LEU A 123 -18.36 -8.56 -7.61
N ARG A 124 -18.96 -8.36 -6.41
CA ARG A 124 -20.31 -8.87 -6.11
C ARG A 124 -21.43 -8.09 -6.79
N THR A 125 -21.32 -6.77 -6.90
CA THR A 125 -22.35 -5.89 -7.46
C THR A 125 -22.07 -5.53 -8.91
N LYS A 126 -20.92 -5.93 -9.46
CA LYS A 126 -20.43 -5.53 -10.80
C LYS A 126 -20.38 -4.00 -10.99
N THR A 127 -20.38 -3.24 -9.90
CA THR A 127 -20.25 -1.79 -9.93
C THR A 127 -18.79 -1.39 -9.75
N ALA A 128 -18.40 -0.29 -10.37
CA ALA A 128 -17.08 0.28 -10.25
C ALA A 128 -17.20 1.74 -9.79
N GLU A 129 -16.26 2.18 -8.99
CA GLU A 129 -16.19 3.56 -8.48
C GLU A 129 -14.76 4.04 -8.52
N ASP A 130 -14.52 5.11 -9.27
CA ASP A 130 -13.23 5.79 -9.28
C ASP A 130 -13.12 6.73 -8.09
N VAL A 131 -12.15 6.47 -7.24
CA VAL A 131 -11.78 7.39 -6.18
C VAL A 131 -10.53 8.14 -6.61
N TYR A 132 -10.76 9.28 -7.26
CA TYR A 132 -9.68 10.19 -7.65
C TYR A 132 -9.08 10.86 -6.42
N ILE A 133 -7.77 11.09 -6.48
CA ILE A 133 -7.10 11.95 -5.52
C ILE A 133 -7.58 13.38 -5.78
N LYS A 134 -8.27 13.96 -4.81
CA LYS A 134 -8.47 15.41 -4.81
C LYS A 134 -7.11 16.09 -4.65
N PRO A 135 -6.85 17.21 -5.34
CA PRO A 135 -5.65 17.99 -5.09
C PRO A 135 -5.58 18.30 -3.58
N LEU A 136 -4.57 17.74 -2.93
CA LEU A 136 -4.30 18.04 -1.54
C LEU A 136 -3.36 19.25 -1.50
N ARG A 137 -3.57 20.14 -0.53
CA ARG A 137 -2.65 21.26 -0.36
C ARG A 137 -1.24 20.78 -0.04
N SER A 138 -0.24 21.54 -0.44
CA SER A 138 1.14 21.35 0.01
C SER A 138 1.27 21.67 1.51
N ARG A 139 2.34 21.22 2.13
CA ARG A 139 2.69 21.55 3.51
C ARG A 139 2.89 23.06 3.66
N LYS A 140 2.30 23.66 4.70
CA LYS A 140 2.47 25.08 5.00
C LYS A 140 3.86 25.35 5.59
N LYS A 141 4.43 26.53 5.32
CA LYS A 141 5.78 26.95 5.79
C LYS A 141 5.98 26.73 7.30
N ASN A 142 4.96 26.99 8.11
CA ASN A 142 5.00 26.86 9.58
C ASN A 142 4.26 25.59 10.07
N GLU A 143 4.32 24.50 9.33
CA GLU A 143 3.69 23.23 9.67
C GLU A 143 4.77 22.15 9.77
N THR A 144 4.75 21.38 10.87
CA THR A 144 5.65 20.24 11.01
C THR A 144 5.31 19.16 9.97
N LYS A 145 6.30 18.35 9.57
CA LYS A 145 6.08 17.22 8.67
C LYS A 145 5.03 16.27 9.26
N LYS A 146 5.10 15.99 10.56
CA LYS A 146 4.11 15.13 11.25
C LYS A 146 2.69 15.69 11.20
N ALA A 147 2.50 16.99 11.41
CA ALA A 147 1.18 17.63 11.29
C ALA A 147 0.63 17.52 9.87
N TYR A 148 1.49 17.66 8.86
CA TYR A 148 1.09 17.50 7.47
C TYR A 148 0.72 16.04 7.13
N ILE A 149 1.50 15.06 7.59
CA ILE A 149 1.19 13.63 7.43
C ILE A 149 -0.16 13.29 8.08
N LEU A 150 -0.41 13.77 9.30
CA LEU A 150 -1.70 13.59 9.96
C LEU A 150 -2.86 14.24 9.19
N TYR A 151 -2.64 15.43 8.60
CA TYR A 151 -3.61 16.05 7.71
C TYR A 151 -3.92 15.14 6.51
N LEU A 152 -2.90 14.58 5.85
CA LEU A 152 -3.08 13.66 4.73
C LEU A 152 -3.88 12.43 5.14
N LEU A 153 -3.54 11.81 6.27
CA LEU A 153 -4.30 10.69 6.83
C LEU A 153 -5.75 11.08 7.15
N ALA A 154 -5.98 12.25 7.73
CA ALA A 154 -7.31 12.70 8.10
C ALA A 154 -8.21 12.98 6.90
N ILE A 155 -7.65 13.44 5.78
CA ILE A 155 -8.41 13.85 4.59
C ILE A 155 -8.50 12.73 3.57
N ASP A 156 -7.44 11.93 3.42
CA ASP A 156 -7.34 10.92 2.36
C ASP A 156 -7.02 9.52 2.89
N GLY A 157 -8.01 8.63 2.80
CA GLY A 157 -7.87 7.23 3.26
C GLY A 157 -6.84 6.40 2.49
N ARG A 158 -6.35 6.86 1.34
CA ARG A 158 -5.35 6.16 0.51
C ARG A 158 -3.95 6.21 1.10
N MET A 159 -3.72 7.11 2.05
CA MET A 159 -2.47 7.15 2.80
C MET A 159 -2.30 6.01 3.79
N TYR A 160 -3.37 5.26 4.10
CA TYR A 160 -3.31 4.14 5.04
C TYR A 160 -2.76 2.85 4.45
N SER A 161 -2.91 2.64 3.14
CA SER A 161 -2.47 1.42 2.46
C SER A 161 -1.03 1.53 1.98
N SER A 162 -0.31 0.42 1.92
CA SER A 162 1.04 0.33 1.32
C SER A 162 1.02 0.30 -0.19
N VAL A 163 -0.08 -0.12 -0.82
CA VAL A 163 -0.25 -0.17 -2.27
C VAL A 163 -0.57 1.22 -2.86
N ASN A 164 -0.74 1.32 -4.18
CA ASN A 164 -0.97 2.55 -4.96
C ASN A 164 0.11 3.64 -4.82
N LYS A 165 1.33 3.24 -4.51
CA LYS A 165 2.46 4.11 -4.20
C LYS A 165 3.75 3.64 -4.84
N LEU A 166 4.67 4.61 -5.02
CA LEU A 166 6.05 4.34 -5.38
C LEU A 166 6.97 4.97 -4.32
N TYR A 167 7.78 4.14 -3.70
CA TYR A 167 8.67 4.48 -2.59
C TYR A 167 10.11 4.57 -3.07
N GLN A 168 10.94 5.45 -2.52
CA GLN A 168 12.38 5.40 -2.70
C GLN A 168 12.95 4.18 -1.95
N ALA A 169 13.67 3.30 -2.65
CA ALA A 169 14.16 2.04 -2.08
C ALA A 169 15.10 2.24 -0.88
N LYS A 170 15.93 3.30 -0.90
CA LYS A 170 16.86 3.62 0.20
C LYS A 170 16.19 3.79 1.55
N PHE A 171 14.96 4.32 1.60
CA PHE A 171 14.20 4.48 2.83
C PHE A 171 13.25 3.30 3.09
N ALA A 172 12.67 2.72 2.02
CA ALA A 172 11.75 1.59 2.17
C ALA A 172 12.44 0.35 2.78
N LYS A 173 13.71 0.13 2.47
CA LYS A 173 14.52 -0.99 3.00
C LYS A 173 14.86 -0.86 4.49
N GLU A 174 14.82 0.36 5.03
CA GLU A 174 15.00 0.62 6.47
C GLU A 174 13.69 0.43 7.27
N CYS A 175 12.56 0.25 6.57
CA CYS A 175 11.25 -0.01 7.16
C CYS A 175 10.92 -1.50 7.12
N HIS A 176 10.01 -1.91 7.99
CA HIS A 176 9.47 -3.27 7.97
C HIS A 176 7.97 -3.25 8.31
N PHE A 177 7.25 -4.21 7.76
CA PHE A 177 5.87 -4.48 8.18
C PHE A 177 5.91 -5.21 9.52
N ASP A 178 5.12 -4.75 10.48
CA ASP A 178 5.04 -5.37 11.80
C ASP A 178 4.22 -6.67 11.72
N GLU A 179 4.91 -7.81 11.80
CA GLU A 179 4.32 -9.15 11.66
C GLU A 179 3.40 -9.53 12.84
N SER A 180 3.45 -8.78 13.95
CA SER A 180 2.55 -8.95 15.07
C SER A 180 1.18 -8.30 14.86
N LEU A 181 1.03 -7.49 13.80
CA LEU A 181 -0.19 -6.76 13.47
C LEU A 181 -1.01 -7.51 12.42
N ASN A 182 -2.26 -7.80 12.76
CA ASN A 182 -3.26 -8.32 11.81
C ASN A 182 -4.14 -7.21 11.21
N PHE A 183 -3.84 -5.94 11.52
CA PHE A 183 -4.59 -4.78 11.03
C PHE A 183 -3.73 -3.53 11.18
N ALA A 184 -3.74 -2.69 10.14
CA ALA A 184 -3.02 -1.42 10.07
C ALA A 184 -1.47 -1.54 10.01
N GLU A 185 -0.92 -2.71 9.71
CA GLU A 185 0.49 -2.93 9.39
C GLU A 185 0.95 -2.02 8.24
N ASP A 186 0.11 -1.85 7.24
CA ASP A 186 0.29 -0.94 6.10
C ASP A 186 0.44 0.51 6.55
N THR A 187 -0.45 0.97 7.42
CA THR A 187 -0.42 2.35 7.94
C THR A 187 0.87 2.59 8.72
N LYS A 188 1.27 1.62 9.55
CA LYS A 188 2.51 1.72 10.31
C LYS A 188 3.71 1.83 9.37
N PHE A 189 3.81 0.95 8.37
CA PHE A 189 4.87 0.99 7.36
C PHE A 189 4.94 2.35 6.65
N VAL A 190 3.80 2.88 6.19
CA VAL A 190 3.74 4.19 5.51
C VAL A 190 4.20 5.33 6.43
N LEU A 191 3.82 5.30 7.72
CA LEU A 191 4.23 6.30 8.71
C LEU A 191 5.73 6.23 8.99
N ASP A 192 6.28 5.03 9.20
CA ASP A 192 7.69 4.81 9.45
C ASP A 192 8.51 5.27 8.24
N TYR A 193 8.08 4.92 7.03
CA TYR A 193 8.69 5.40 5.80
C TYR A 193 8.66 6.93 5.68
N LEU A 194 7.50 7.56 5.86
CA LEU A 194 7.37 9.01 5.76
C LEU A 194 8.15 9.76 6.85
N ASN A 195 8.43 9.12 7.97
CA ASN A 195 9.28 9.70 9.01
C ASN A 195 10.76 9.74 8.58
N LEU A 196 11.22 8.72 7.86
CA LEU A 196 12.59 8.60 7.35
C LEU A 196 12.82 9.39 6.06
N ALA A 197 11.89 9.30 5.10
CA ALA A 197 12.07 9.87 3.77
C ALA A 197 12.04 11.40 3.79
N ASP A 198 12.99 12.01 3.10
CA ASP A 198 13.01 13.44 2.89
C ASP A 198 11.95 13.90 1.88
N GLY A 199 11.58 15.19 1.93
CA GLY A 199 10.63 15.77 1.00
C GLY A 199 9.16 15.56 1.35
N GLU A 200 8.30 15.71 0.36
CA GLU A 200 6.84 15.66 0.51
C GLU A 200 6.20 14.65 -0.45
N PRO A 201 5.06 14.04 -0.08
CA PRO A 201 4.30 13.20 -1.00
C PRO A 201 3.81 14.00 -2.22
N ARG A 202 3.90 13.40 -3.40
CA ARG A 202 3.33 13.89 -4.65
C ARG A 202 2.14 13.02 -5.05
N PHE A 203 1.15 13.65 -5.69
CA PHE A 203 -0.11 12.99 -6.01
C PHE A 203 -0.39 13.01 -7.50
N VAL A 204 -0.50 11.82 -8.10
CA VAL A 204 -1.05 11.61 -9.43
C VAL A 204 -2.56 11.53 -9.30
N LEU A 205 -3.27 12.46 -9.95
CA LEU A 205 -4.73 12.63 -9.76
C LEU A 205 -5.57 11.57 -10.47
N GLU A 206 -4.94 10.63 -11.16
CA GLU A 206 -5.60 9.55 -11.88
C GLU A 206 -5.75 8.29 -11.01
N ALA A 207 -6.84 7.54 -11.21
CA ALA A 207 -7.04 6.24 -10.61
C ALA A 207 -6.29 5.18 -11.46
N LEU A 208 -5.08 4.84 -11.04
CA LEU A 208 -4.19 3.92 -11.76
C LEU A 208 -4.08 2.54 -11.10
N TYR A 209 -4.41 2.43 -9.84
CA TYR A 209 -4.47 1.17 -9.09
C TYR A 209 -5.91 0.64 -9.06
N ILE A 210 -6.13 -0.59 -9.48
CA ILE A 210 -7.46 -1.20 -9.53
C ILE A 210 -7.59 -2.21 -8.39
N TYR A 211 -8.38 -1.83 -7.39
CA TYR A 211 -8.64 -2.63 -6.21
C TYR A 211 -9.89 -3.52 -6.42
N ASN A 212 -9.70 -4.84 -6.40
CA ASN A 212 -10.78 -5.82 -6.50
C ASN A 212 -11.47 -6.01 -5.13
N PHE A 213 -12.54 -5.27 -4.89
CA PHE A 213 -13.25 -5.30 -3.60
C PHE A 213 -14.21 -6.50 -3.52
N GLY A 214 -14.01 -7.32 -2.49
CA GLY A 214 -14.89 -8.46 -2.18
C GLY A 214 -14.40 -9.78 -2.75
N THR A 215 -13.09 -9.91 -2.96
CA THR A 215 -12.42 -11.18 -3.17
C THR A 215 -12.65 -12.11 -1.96
N GLU A 216 -12.58 -13.42 -2.17
CA GLU A 216 -12.73 -14.40 -1.10
C GLU A 216 -11.56 -14.34 -0.11
N THR A 217 -10.41 -13.81 -0.56
CA THR A 217 -9.15 -13.64 0.19
C THR A 217 -9.11 -12.41 1.09
N SER A 218 -10.09 -11.49 0.98
CA SER A 218 -10.08 -10.20 1.70
C SER A 218 -10.17 -10.36 3.23
N THR A 219 -9.05 -10.16 3.92
CA THR A 219 -8.93 -10.20 5.40
C THR A 219 -9.47 -8.96 6.11
N ILE A 220 -9.66 -7.85 5.39
CA ILE A 220 -10.04 -6.54 5.96
C ILE A 220 -11.38 -6.56 6.69
N ARG A 221 -12.35 -7.38 6.26
CA ARG A 221 -13.70 -7.35 6.83
C ARG A 221 -13.78 -7.76 8.29
N SER A 222 -13.07 -8.81 8.69
CA SER A 222 -13.11 -9.31 10.07
C SER A 222 -12.32 -8.42 11.04
N ALA A 223 -11.15 -7.93 10.62
CA ALA A 223 -10.29 -7.10 11.42
C ALA A 223 -10.85 -5.69 11.65
N ALA A 224 -11.42 -5.06 10.61
CA ALA A 224 -12.00 -3.72 10.71
C ALA A 224 -13.27 -3.63 11.58
N THR A 225 -13.89 -4.76 11.91
CA THR A 225 -15.08 -4.81 12.82
C THR A 225 -14.72 -4.80 14.29
N LYS A 226 -13.45 -4.99 14.66
CA LYS A 226 -12.98 -5.00 16.05
C LYS A 226 -12.50 -3.61 16.46
N TRP A 227 -13.16 -3.00 17.44
CA TRP A 227 -12.80 -1.67 17.95
C TRP A 227 -11.39 -1.62 18.56
N GLU A 228 -10.94 -2.71 19.15
CA GLU A 228 -9.61 -2.88 19.73
C GLU A 228 -8.49 -2.60 18.71
N ASN A 229 -8.67 -3.07 17.48
CA ASN A 229 -7.71 -2.82 16.40
C ASN A 229 -7.56 -1.32 16.10
N TRP A 230 -8.68 -0.57 16.04
CA TRP A 230 -8.66 0.88 15.85
C TRP A 230 -8.05 1.63 17.05
N GLN A 231 -8.29 1.12 18.27
CA GLN A 231 -7.67 1.67 19.47
C GLN A 231 -6.16 1.45 19.48
N LYS A 232 -5.69 0.24 19.10
CA LYS A 232 -4.26 -0.06 18.98
C LYS A 232 -3.61 0.87 17.96
N GLN A 233 -4.16 0.98 16.77
CA GLN A 233 -3.67 1.88 15.72
C GLN A 233 -3.61 3.34 16.19
N TYR A 234 -4.57 3.80 16.98
CA TYR A 234 -4.54 5.15 17.54
C TYR A 234 -3.41 5.34 18.57
N GLN A 235 -3.11 4.33 19.38
CA GLN A 235 -1.98 4.37 20.31
C GLN A 235 -0.65 4.37 19.55
N ASP A 236 -0.51 3.55 18.52
CA ASP A 236 0.68 3.52 17.66
C ASP A 236 0.92 4.91 17.03
N LEU A 237 -0.13 5.57 16.55
CA LEU A 237 -0.06 6.91 16.00
C LEU A 237 0.35 7.96 17.06
N LYS A 238 -0.12 7.82 18.30
CA LYS A 238 0.33 8.69 19.43
C LYS A 238 1.80 8.47 19.77
N THR A 239 2.24 7.21 19.79
CA THR A 239 3.64 6.84 20.03
C THR A 239 4.54 7.42 18.93
N TRP A 240 4.12 7.29 17.67
CA TRP A 240 4.83 7.88 16.52
C TRP A 240 4.96 9.40 16.62
N LEU A 241 3.94 10.11 17.13
CA LEU A 241 3.99 11.56 17.35
C LEU A 241 5.00 11.95 18.44
N GLY A 242 5.17 11.11 19.45
CA GLY A 242 6.02 11.37 20.59
C GLY A 242 5.33 12.15 21.73
N PRO A 243 6.09 12.48 22.81
CA PRO A 243 5.49 12.94 24.08
C PRO A 243 5.02 14.40 24.07
N ARG A 244 5.48 15.23 23.13
CA ARG A 244 5.20 16.67 23.08
C ARG A 244 4.66 17.12 21.72
N PRO A 245 3.47 16.63 21.30
CA PRO A 245 2.88 17.04 20.03
C PRO A 245 2.42 18.50 20.08
N THR A 246 2.59 19.21 18.96
CA THR A 246 2.09 20.58 18.76
C THR A 246 0.57 20.63 18.78
N MET A 247 -0.02 21.84 18.92
CA MET A 247 -1.49 22.01 18.85
C MET A 247 -2.06 21.56 17.51
N LYS A 248 -1.35 21.78 16.38
CA LYS A 248 -1.77 21.32 15.06
C LYS A 248 -1.77 19.79 14.96
N GLU A 249 -0.74 19.14 15.50
CA GLU A 249 -0.66 17.66 15.55
C GLU A 249 -1.77 17.08 16.40
N LYS A 250 -2.07 17.67 17.57
CA LYS A 250 -3.21 17.28 18.42
C LYS A 250 -4.55 17.40 17.67
N PHE A 251 -4.75 18.51 16.95
CA PHE A 251 -5.96 18.74 16.16
C PHE A 251 -6.13 17.66 15.08
N TRP A 252 -5.09 17.40 14.27
CA TRP A 252 -5.17 16.41 13.20
C TRP A 252 -5.27 14.96 13.74
N LEU A 253 -4.59 14.66 14.83
CA LEU A 253 -4.73 13.38 15.51
C LEU A 253 -6.17 13.13 15.97
N HIS A 254 -6.83 14.14 16.53
CA HIS A 254 -8.24 14.07 16.91
C HIS A 254 -9.15 13.83 15.68
N THR A 255 -8.87 14.52 14.58
CA THR A 255 -9.61 14.36 13.33
C THR A 255 -9.48 12.94 12.75
N VAL A 256 -8.27 12.38 12.76
CA VAL A 256 -8.01 10.98 12.36
C VAL A 256 -8.83 10.03 13.23
N ARG A 257 -8.78 10.18 14.56
CA ARG A 257 -9.55 9.36 15.51
C ARG A 257 -11.05 9.39 15.23
N THR A 258 -11.59 10.58 14.98
CA THR A 258 -13.03 10.77 14.70
C THR A 258 -13.42 10.07 13.40
N ARG A 259 -12.60 10.18 12.36
CA ARG A 259 -12.82 9.53 11.08
C ARG A 259 -12.78 8.00 11.22
N TRP A 260 -11.84 7.46 11.96
CA TRP A 260 -11.75 6.02 12.24
C TRP A 260 -12.97 5.51 13.02
N ARG A 261 -13.45 6.27 14.01
CA ARG A 261 -14.67 5.93 14.73
C ARG A 261 -15.89 5.84 13.81
N VAL A 262 -16.02 6.75 12.87
CA VAL A 262 -17.08 6.71 11.85
C VAL A 262 -16.92 5.50 10.94
N SER A 263 -15.71 5.19 10.49
CA SER A 263 -15.42 4.02 9.66
C SER A 263 -15.72 2.71 10.38
N TYR A 264 -15.37 2.60 11.65
CA TYR A 264 -15.71 1.46 12.49
C TYR A 264 -17.24 1.27 12.61
N ILE A 265 -17.99 2.33 12.88
CA ILE A 265 -19.45 2.26 12.99
C ILE A 265 -20.09 1.80 11.66
N ARG A 266 -19.56 2.30 10.52
CA ARG A 266 -20.00 1.90 9.18
C ARG A 266 -19.68 0.43 8.89
N SER A 267 -18.49 -0.06 9.26
CA SER A 267 -18.09 -1.46 9.07
C SER A 267 -18.99 -2.41 9.88
N LYS A 268 -19.30 -2.06 11.12
CA LYS A 268 -20.24 -2.85 11.96
C LYS A 268 -21.66 -2.91 11.40
N ARG A 269 -22.16 -1.83 10.81
CA ARG A 269 -23.48 -1.83 10.16
C ARG A 269 -23.52 -2.73 8.93
N ARG A 270 -22.45 -2.72 8.12
CA ARG A 270 -22.33 -3.58 6.92
C ARG A 270 -22.13 -5.05 7.24
N ALA A 271 -21.57 -5.39 8.39
CA ALA A 271 -21.38 -6.78 8.83
C ALA A 271 -22.69 -7.43 9.34
N LYS A 272 -23.73 -6.63 9.61
CA LYS A 272 -25.06 -7.08 10.03
C LYS A 272 -26.06 -7.23 8.86
N GLN A 273 -25.68 -6.82 7.66
CA GLN A 273 -26.38 -6.98 6.39
C GLN A 273 -25.72 -8.11 5.56
#